data_ecf95b0cfdc63f6c4a70169b1368d61e
#
_entry.id   ecf95b0cfdc63f6c4a70169b1368d61e
#
_cell.length_a   1.000
_cell.length_b   1.000
_cell.length_c   1.000
_cell.angle_alpha   90.00
_cell.angle_beta   90.00
_cell.angle_gamma   90.00
#
_symmetry.space_group_name_H-M   'P 1'
#
loop_
_entity.id
_entity.type
_entity.pdbx_description
1 polymer ?
#
loop_
_entity_poly.entity_id
_entity_poly.type
_entity_poly.pdbx_seq_one_letter_code
_entity_poly.pdbx_strand_id
1 'polypeptide(L)'
;MNYRAKARSWIIAATFITFSLVASAQSESSPWHDPSPHTVQFVTVEDGVRLEVLDWGGTGRNIVLLAGSGNTAHVFDDFSQKLTRSFHVYGITRRGFGASSHPESGYDDQRLADDVLRVLDLGNISKPVLVGHSMAGSEMTTLGSQHSDRVAGLVYLDAGDDPGDYPGNPAYRALFDKLPPSVTSPVRASIDERKSFQTYRDWQIRTMRFAFPESELRQRFNANPDGSVGPRRATGSISQKIPVARMIGEGSKKRDYSRIRVPILYLPAAPPEANGWSQYYRFTPANEVERTTLQKIYDADRINLNRYERNMQAAAGKVHIVELRGADHYVYFTNEAAVLREVGKFMAELRPPF
;
A
#
# COMPACT_ATOMS: atom_id res chain seq x y z
N MET A 1 20.39 -12.52 -104.07
CA MET A 1 21.07 -13.54 -103.26
C MET A 1 20.41 -13.57 -101.91
N ASN A 2 19.72 -14.69 -101.68
CA ASN A 2 18.87 -14.90 -100.48
C ASN A 2 19.67 -15.37 -99.27
N TYR A 3 19.41 -14.77 -98.14
CA TYR A 3 19.69 -15.37 -96.83
C TYR A 3 18.50 -15.31 -95.91
N ARG A 4 17.92 -16.44 -95.62
CA ARG A 4 16.87 -16.63 -94.66
C ARG A 4 17.54 -16.75 -93.27
N ALA A 5 17.13 -15.90 -92.31
CA ALA A 5 17.47 -16.01 -90.90
C ALA A 5 16.35 -16.73 -90.18
N LYS A 6 16.71 -17.84 -89.51
CA LYS A 6 15.80 -18.66 -88.64
C LYS A 6 15.57 -17.94 -87.33
N ALA A 7 14.32 -17.70 -86.94
CA ALA A 7 13.92 -17.26 -85.59
C ALA A 7 14.02 -18.43 -84.68
N ARG A 8 14.72 -18.27 -83.59
CA ARG A 8 14.71 -19.19 -82.38
C ARG A 8 13.81 -18.56 -81.34
N SER A 9 12.66 -19.22 -81.07
CA SER A 9 11.80 -18.88 -79.94
C SER A 9 12.45 -19.30 -78.64
N TRP A 10 12.62 -18.36 -77.73
CA TRP A 10 12.98 -18.63 -76.31
C TRP A 10 11.71 -18.53 -75.51
N ILE A 11 11.29 -19.67 -74.90
CA ILE A 11 10.23 -19.75 -73.90
C ILE A 11 10.88 -19.41 -72.58
N ILE A 12 10.55 -18.25 -72.04
CA ILE A 12 10.92 -17.87 -70.66
C ILE A 12 9.83 -18.41 -69.76
N ALA A 13 10.15 -19.47 -68.98
CA ALA A 13 9.29 -19.95 -67.89
C ALA A 13 9.41 -18.96 -66.73
N ALA A 14 8.39 -18.17 -66.49
CA ALA A 14 8.29 -17.32 -65.30
C ALA A 14 7.80 -18.18 -64.12
N THR A 15 8.72 -18.51 -63.24
CA THR A 15 8.40 -19.17 -61.98
C THR A 15 7.87 -18.11 -60.99
N PHE A 16 6.56 -18.10 -60.76
CA PHE A 16 5.95 -17.32 -59.71
C PHE A 16 6.26 -17.94 -58.35
N ILE A 17 7.19 -17.36 -57.61
CA ILE A 17 7.39 -17.65 -56.20
C ILE A 17 6.32 -16.89 -55.41
N THR A 18 5.28 -17.56 -54.98
CA THR A 18 4.29 -17.01 -54.03
C THR A 18 4.92 -16.95 -52.64
N PHE A 19 5.36 -15.78 -52.22
CA PHE A 19 5.66 -15.53 -50.81
C PHE A 19 4.35 -15.50 -50.04
N SER A 20 4.03 -16.57 -49.34
CA SER A 20 2.99 -16.54 -48.30
C SER A 20 3.52 -15.72 -47.11
N LEU A 21 3.09 -14.47 -47.00
CA LEU A 21 3.22 -13.71 -45.78
C LEU A 21 2.33 -14.39 -44.73
N VAL A 22 2.93 -15.21 -43.88
CA VAL A 22 2.31 -15.59 -42.64
C VAL A 22 2.33 -14.36 -41.75
N ALA A 23 1.27 -13.58 -41.77
CA ALA A 23 1.01 -12.54 -40.79
C ALA A 23 0.81 -13.27 -39.44
N SER A 24 1.84 -13.28 -38.62
CA SER A 24 1.68 -13.60 -37.20
C SER A 24 0.74 -12.56 -36.62
N ALA A 25 -0.53 -12.90 -36.49
CA ALA A 25 -1.46 -12.14 -35.67
C ALA A 25 -0.90 -12.20 -34.24
N GLN A 26 -0.11 -11.19 -33.88
CA GLN A 26 0.09 -10.89 -32.46
C GLN A 26 -1.30 -10.59 -31.93
N SER A 27 -1.85 -11.51 -31.12
CA SER A 27 -3.05 -11.23 -30.37
C SER A 27 -2.69 -10.04 -29.46
N GLU A 28 -3.16 -8.86 -29.80
CA GLU A 28 -3.19 -7.74 -28.86
C GLU A 28 -3.99 -8.27 -27.67
N SER A 29 -3.29 -8.63 -26.59
CA SER A 29 -3.96 -8.94 -25.34
C SER A 29 -4.81 -7.72 -24.99
N SER A 30 -6.12 -7.92 -24.81
CA SER A 30 -7.00 -6.83 -24.41
C SER A 30 -6.37 -6.13 -23.18
N PRO A 31 -6.42 -4.79 -23.11
CA PRO A 31 -5.85 -4.07 -21.97
C PRO A 31 -6.45 -4.64 -20.68
N TRP A 32 -5.60 -4.91 -19.69
CA TRP A 32 -6.03 -5.40 -18.39
C TRP A 32 -7.08 -4.45 -17.82
N HIS A 33 -8.19 -5.01 -17.40
CA HIS A 33 -9.27 -4.29 -16.71
C HIS A 33 -9.27 -4.67 -15.24
N ASP A 34 -9.41 -3.69 -14.35
CA ASP A 34 -9.49 -3.93 -12.91
C ASP A 34 -10.80 -4.68 -12.59
N PRO A 35 -10.72 -5.92 -12.07
CA PRO A 35 -11.91 -6.68 -11.71
C PRO A 35 -12.50 -6.28 -10.35
N SER A 36 -11.83 -5.40 -9.61
CA SER A 36 -12.25 -4.99 -8.27
C SER A 36 -13.59 -4.24 -8.33
N PRO A 37 -14.55 -4.56 -7.45
CA PRO A 37 -15.90 -3.98 -7.52
C PRO A 37 -15.94 -2.60 -6.84
N HIS A 38 -15.17 -1.64 -7.34
CA HIS A 38 -15.21 -0.25 -6.91
C HIS A 38 -15.50 0.69 -8.07
N THR A 39 -16.02 1.86 -7.76
CA THR A 39 -16.03 2.99 -8.68
C THR A 39 -14.84 3.91 -8.37
N VAL A 40 -14.30 4.55 -9.39
CA VAL A 40 -13.19 5.50 -9.26
C VAL A 40 -13.71 6.91 -9.47
N GLN A 41 -13.42 7.79 -8.52
CA GLN A 41 -13.71 9.22 -8.60
C GLN A 41 -12.44 10.04 -8.39
N PHE A 42 -12.41 11.24 -8.92
CA PHE A 42 -11.33 12.19 -8.68
C PHE A 42 -11.87 13.43 -7.98
N VAL A 43 -11.37 13.71 -6.78
CA VAL A 43 -11.77 14.86 -5.97
C VAL A 43 -10.68 15.92 -6.01
N THR A 44 -11.01 17.13 -6.46
CA THR A 44 -10.07 18.27 -6.45
C THR A 44 -9.98 18.83 -5.04
N VAL A 45 -8.84 18.64 -4.39
CA VAL A 45 -8.60 19.04 -2.99
C VAL A 45 -7.98 20.44 -2.88
N GLU A 46 -7.26 20.87 -3.90
CA GLU A 46 -6.77 22.23 -4.10
C GLU A 46 -6.58 22.50 -5.60
N ASP A 47 -6.28 23.72 -5.99
CA ASP A 47 -6.07 24.08 -7.39
C ASP A 47 -4.95 23.22 -8.02
N GLY A 48 -5.26 22.55 -9.12
CA GLY A 48 -4.34 21.65 -9.81
C GLY A 48 -4.07 20.31 -9.11
N VAL A 49 -4.63 20.03 -7.92
CA VAL A 49 -4.43 18.76 -7.20
C VAL A 49 -5.74 18.02 -7.00
N ARG A 50 -5.81 16.84 -7.61
CA ARG A 50 -6.94 15.91 -7.46
C ARG A 50 -6.47 14.59 -6.89
N LEU A 51 -7.29 13.99 -6.02
CA LEU A 51 -7.04 12.68 -5.43
C LEU A 51 -7.99 11.65 -6.03
N GLU A 52 -7.45 10.48 -6.27
CA GLU A 52 -8.23 9.30 -6.60
C GLU A 52 -8.94 8.81 -5.32
N VAL A 53 -10.24 8.59 -5.44
CA VAL A 53 -11.10 8.04 -4.40
C VAL A 53 -11.79 6.81 -4.97
N LEU A 54 -11.62 5.69 -4.30
CA LEU A 54 -12.31 4.44 -4.59
C LEU A 54 -13.54 4.34 -3.71
N ASP A 55 -14.68 3.97 -4.28
CA ASP A 55 -15.91 3.67 -3.57
C ASP A 55 -16.30 2.21 -3.86
N TRP A 56 -16.16 1.34 -2.85
CA TRP A 56 -16.55 -0.06 -2.93
C TRP A 56 -18.03 -0.27 -2.59
N GLY A 57 -18.76 0.81 -2.26
CA GLY A 57 -20.16 0.73 -1.90
C GLY A 57 -20.38 0.13 -0.51
N GLY A 58 -21.50 -0.57 -0.36
CA GLY A 58 -22.00 -1.08 0.91
C GLY A 58 -23.03 -0.15 1.53
N THR A 59 -23.47 -0.50 2.73
CA THR A 59 -24.50 0.26 3.47
C THR A 59 -24.11 0.41 4.94
N GLY A 60 -24.70 1.39 5.62
CA GLY A 60 -24.42 1.65 7.03
C GLY A 60 -23.40 2.75 7.24
N ARG A 61 -22.62 2.67 8.33
CA ARG A 61 -21.64 3.71 8.67
C ARG A 61 -20.49 3.75 7.67
N ASN A 62 -20.08 4.95 7.30
CA ASN A 62 -18.94 5.16 6.41
C ASN A 62 -17.61 4.76 7.05
N ILE A 63 -16.78 4.06 6.31
CA ILE A 63 -15.38 3.79 6.58
C ILE A 63 -14.56 4.46 5.47
N VAL A 64 -13.48 5.14 5.83
CA VAL A 64 -12.50 5.66 4.88
C VAL A 64 -11.15 5.01 5.16
N LEU A 65 -10.63 4.28 4.18
CA LEU A 65 -9.36 3.56 4.22
C LEU A 65 -8.23 4.46 3.72
N LEU A 66 -7.15 4.54 4.49
CA LEU A 66 -5.96 5.35 4.19
C LEU A 66 -4.73 4.46 4.14
N ALA A 67 -4.06 4.41 2.99
CA ALA A 67 -2.95 3.51 2.73
C ALA A 67 -1.64 3.98 3.37
N GLY A 68 -0.75 3.02 3.63
CA GLY A 68 0.63 3.26 4.08
C GLY A 68 1.54 3.81 2.97
N SER A 69 2.81 3.98 3.30
CA SER A 69 3.83 4.46 2.38
C SER A 69 3.97 3.56 1.15
N GLY A 70 4.00 4.17 -0.02
CA GLY A 70 4.22 3.45 -1.29
C GLY A 70 3.01 2.66 -1.80
N ASN A 71 1.87 2.75 -1.13
CA ASN A 71 0.62 2.13 -1.51
C ASN A 71 -0.42 3.15 -1.97
N THR A 72 -1.37 2.67 -2.75
CA THR A 72 -2.58 3.39 -3.16
C THR A 72 -3.80 2.81 -2.44
N ALA A 73 -4.99 3.38 -2.65
CA ALA A 73 -6.22 2.82 -2.10
C ALA A 73 -6.50 1.37 -2.59
N HIS A 74 -6.01 1.01 -3.78
CA HIS A 74 -6.15 -0.33 -4.35
C HIS A 74 -5.52 -1.44 -3.49
N VAL A 75 -4.63 -1.10 -2.55
CA VAL A 75 -4.08 -2.08 -1.59
C VAL A 75 -5.17 -2.76 -0.75
N PHE A 76 -6.33 -2.12 -0.63
CA PHE A 76 -7.45 -2.61 0.16
C PHE A 76 -8.53 -3.33 -0.66
N ASP A 77 -8.36 -3.53 -1.97
CA ASP A 77 -9.40 -4.10 -2.83
C ASP A 77 -9.98 -5.43 -2.31
N ASP A 78 -9.13 -6.34 -1.83
CA ASP A 78 -9.58 -7.61 -1.27
C ASP A 78 -10.17 -7.47 0.14
N PHE A 79 -9.63 -6.54 0.95
CA PHE A 79 -10.04 -6.30 2.34
C PHE A 79 -11.36 -5.54 2.42
N SER A 80 -11.55 -4.51 1.60
CA SER A 80 -12.72 -3.65 1.59
C SER A 80 -14.02 -4.43 1.31
N GLN A 81 -13.98 -5.40 0.40
CA GLN A 81 -15.15 -6.23 0.07
C GLN A 81 -15.73 -6.98 1.28
N LYS A 82 -14.89 -7.27 2.29
CA LYS A 82 -15.35 -7.92 3.52
C LYS A 82 -16.01 -6.94 4.47
N LEU A 83 -15.61 -5.67 4.40
CA LEU A 83 -16.23 -4.58 5.17
C LEU A 83 -17.55 -4.10 4.55
N THR A 84 -17.70 -4.12 3.22
CA THR A 84 -18.91 -3.65 2.52
C THR A 84 -20.17 -4.44 2.87
N ARG A 85 -20.02 -5.61 3.49
CA ARG A 85 -21.17 -6.39 4.01
C ARG A 85 -21.96 -5.66 5.10
N SER A 86 -21.32 -4.70 5.80
CA SER A 86 -21.91 -4.01 6.94
C SER A 86 -21.66 -2.50 6.97
N PHE A 87 -20.81 -2.00 6.09
CA PHE A 87 -20.36 -0.62 6.08
C PHE A 87 -20.28 -0.08 4.64
N HIS A 88 -20.41 1.23 4.47
CA HIS A 88 -20.07 1.87 3.20
C HIS A 88 -18.57 2.21 3.22
N VAL A 89 -17.81 1.73 2.24
CA VAL A 89 -16.35 1.75 2.29
C VAL A 89 -15.78 2.58 1.16
N TYR A 90 -14.98 3.57 1.52
CA TYR A 90 -14.19 4.42 0.64
C TYR A 90 -12.70 4.21 0.88
N GLY A 91 -11.88 4.51 -0.13
CA GLY A 91 -10.44 4.56 -0.01
C GLY A 91 -9.88 5.79 -0.70
N ILE A 92 -8.88 6.43 -0.09
CA ILE A 92 -8.23 7.62 -0.67
C ILE A 92 -6.81 7.27 -1.04
N THR A 93 -6.46 7.46 -2.32
CA THR A 93 -5.07 7.45 -2.77
C THR A 93 -4.47 8.82 -2.51
N ARG A 94 -3.48 8.87 -1.62
CA ARG A 94 -2.81 10.11 -1.19
C ARG A 94 -2.12 10.79 -2.38
N ARG A 95 -1.99 12.14 -2.33
CA ARG A 95 -1.16 12.90 -3.27
C ARG A 95 0.24 12.28 -3.42
N GLY A 96 0.78 12.31 -4.62
CA GLY A 96 2.09 11.75 -4.94
C GLY A 96 2.12 10.23 -5.16
N PHE A 97 0.96 9.55 -5.10
CA PHE A 97 0.86 8.11 -5.35
C PHE A 97 -0.20 7.78 -6.40
N GLY A 98 0.02 6.69 -7.13
CA GLY A 98 -0.95 6.12 -8.08
C GLY A 98 -1.47 7.13 -9.09
N ALA A 99 -2.80 7.18 -9.25
CA ALA A 99 -3.49 8.07 -10.16
C ALA A 99 -3.80 9.47 -9.57
N SER A 100 -3.54 9.67 -8.27
CA SER A 100 -3.63 11.00 -7.65
C SER A 100 -2.57 11.94 -8.21
N SER A 101 -2.81 13.26 -8.15
CA SER A 101 -1.85 14.28 -8.58
C SER A 101 -0.52 14.18 -7.81
N HIS A 102 0.56 14.52 -8.48
CA HIS A 102 1.93 14.47 -7.97
C HIS A 102 2.51 15.90 -7.85
N PRO A 103 2.02 16.73 -6.91
CA PRO A 103 2.48 18.10 -6.74
C PRO A 103 3.93 18.16 -6.22
N GLU A 104 4.56 19.33 -6.37
CA GLU A 104 5.93 19.58 -5.92
C GLU A 104 6.06 19.66 -4.38
N SER A 105 4.96 19.95 -3.66
CA SER A 105 4.92 20.22 -2.23
C SER A 105 3.61 19.80 -1.59
N GLY A 106 3.44 20.07 -0.29
CA GLY A 106 2.22 19.77 0.44
C GLY A 106 2.19 18.31 0.95
N TYR A 107 3.30 17.83 1.46
CA TYR A 107 3.45 16.48 2.00
C TYR A 107 3.61 16.45 3.52
N ASP A 108 3.32 17.56 4.20
CA ASP A 108 3.26 17.60 5.66
C ASP A 108 1.93 17.05 6.20
N ASP A 109 1.93 16.65 7.48
CA ASP A 109 0.78 16.02 8.12
C ASP A 109 -0.49 16.88 8.08
N GLN A 110 -0.34 18.23 8.17
CA GLN A 110 -1.48 19.14 8.11
C GLN A 110 -2.12 19.11 6.73
N ARG A 111 -1.32 19.28 5.68
CA ARG A 111 -1.83 19.26 4.30
C ARG A 111 -2.48 17.92 3.96
N LEU A 112 -1.89 16.81 4.40
CA LEU A 112 -2.47 15.48 4.16
C LEU A 112 -3.79 15.28 4.92
N ALA A 113 -3.91 15.83 6.15
CA ALA A 113 -5.17 15.83 6.89
C ALA A 113 -6.24 16.70 6.22
N ASP A 114 -5.87 17.89 5.72
CA ASP A 114 -6.76 18.78 4.98
C ASP A 114 -7.26 18.15 3.68
N ASP A 115 -6.43 17.37 3.01
CA ASP A 115 -6.82 16.60 1.83
C ASP A 115 -7.94 15.60 2.15
N VAL A 116 -7.77 14.84 3.24
CA VAL A 116 -8.82 13.92 3.70
C VAL A 116 -10.11 14.68 4.01
N LEU A 117 -10.04 15.77 4.78
CA LEU A 117 -11.22 16.60 5.09
C LEU A 117 -11.91 17.10 3.83
N ARG A 118 -11.15 17.56 2.85
CA ARG A 118 -11.71 18.03 1.58
C ARG A 118 -12.42 16.94 0.81
N VAL A 119 -11.88 15.71 0.82
CA VAL A 119 -12.57 14.55 0.24
C VAL A 119 -13.86 14.25 0.99
N LEU A 120 -13.86 14.30 2.34
CA LEU A 120 -15.08 14.11 3.13
C LEU A 120 -16.16 15.14 2.79
N ASP A 121 -15.78 16.42 2.67
CA ASP A 121 -16.71 17.50 2.36
C ASP A 121 -17.34 17.37 0.98
N LEU A 122 -16.52 17.18 -0.04
CA LEU A 122 -16.99 17.11 -1.43
C LEU A 122 -17.72 15.79 -1.74
N GLY A 123 -17.34 14.70 -1.06
CA GLY A 123 -18.02 13.41 -1.15
C GLY A 123 -19.28 13.28 -0.27
N ASN A 124 -19.62 14.33 0.52
CA ASN A 124 -20.70 14.27 1.52
C ASN A 124 -20.56 13.08 2.48
N ILE A 125 -19.33 12.69 2.83
CA ILE A 125 -19.02 11.57 3.71
C ILE A 125 -19.07 12.07 5.16
N SER A 126 -20.23 11.89 5.80
CA SER A 126 -20.45 12.39 7.16
C SER A 126 -19.87 11.44 8.20
N LYS A 127 -19.09 12.00 9.11
CA LYS A 127 -18.54 11.33 10.30
C LYS A 127 -18.10 9.88 10.06
N PRO A 128 -17.19 9.61 9.11
CA PRO A 128 -16.70 8.25 8.90
C PRO A 128 -15.85 7.77 10.07
N VAL A 129 -15.61 6.47 10.13
CA VAL A 129 -14.45 5.93 10.84
C VAL A 129 -13.27 5.93 9.86
N LEU A 130 -12.18 6.58 10.24
CA LEU A 130 -10.94 6.50 9.48
C LEU A 130 -10.18 5.24 9.90
N VAL A 131 -9.75 4.45 8.93
CA VAL A 131 -8.96 3.23 9.13
C VAL A 131 -7.67 3.40 8.35
N GLY A 132 -6.56 3.61 9.04
CA GLY A 132 -5.29 3.92 8.40
C GLY A 132 -4.18 2.95 8.75
N HIS A 133 -3.37 2.64 7.75
CA HIS A 133 -2.21 1.76 7.86
C HIS A 133 -0.92 2.57 7.89
N SER A 134 0.01 2.21 8.80
CA SER A 134 1.39 2.70 8.78
C SER A 134 1.45 4.25 8.77
N MET A 135 2.05 4.83 7.75
CA MET A 135 2.19 6.28 7.55
C MET A 135 0.87 7.07 7.69
N ALA A 136 -0.27 6.49 7.36
CA ALA A 136 -1.57 7.14 7.51
C ALA A 136 -1.89 7.55 8.95
N GLY A 137 -1.23 6.94 9.93
CA GLY A 137 -1.35 7.32 11.33
C GLY A 137 -1.01 8.78 11.61
N SER A 138 -0.10 9.41 10.86
CA SER A 138 0.27 10.82 11.02
C SER A 138 -0.89 11.76 10.64
N GLU A 139 -1.41 11.62 9.42
CA GLU A 139 -2.52 12.44 8.95
C GLU A 139 -3.81 12.19 9.75
N MET A 140 -4.07 10.94 10.15
CA MET A 140 -5.21 10.59 11.00
C MET A 140 -5.10 11.22 12.40
N THR A 141 -3.92 11.21 13.01
CA THR A 141 -3.70 11.83 14.32
C THR A 141 -3.88 13.33 14.24
N THR A 142 -3.36 13.98 13.18
CA THR A 142 -3.53 15.41 12.94
C THR A 142 -5.00 15.75 12.75
N LEU A 143 -5.72 15.04 11.90
CA LEU A 143 -7.15 15.24 11.69
C LEU A 143 -7.94 14.99 12.97
N GLY A 144 -7.71 13.89 13.66
CA GLY A 144 -8.41 13.55 14.90
C GLY A 144 -8.16 14.54 16.04
N SER A 145 -6.96 15.11 16.15
CA SER A 145 -6.63 16.10 17.20
C SER A 145 -7.24 17.46 16.94
N GLN A 146 -7.42 17.86 15.68
CA GLN A 146 -7.93 19.17 15.29
C GLN A 146 -9.42 19.18 14.97
N HIS A 147 -9.93 18.08 14.43
CA HIS A 147 -11.28 17.94 13.87
C HIS A 147 -11.99 16.66 14.34
N SER A 148 -11.91 16.38 15.67
CA SER A 148 -12.58 15.20 16.26
C SER A 148 -14.08 15.15 15.96
N ASP A 149 -14.74 16.28 15.76
CA ASP A 149 -16.16 16.37 15.41
C ASP A 149 -16.49 15.88 13.98
N ARG A 150 -15.47 15.77 13.12
CA ARG A 150 -15.62 15.39 11.71
C ARG A 150 -15.55 13.86 11.50
N VAL A 151 -15.16 13.10 12.49
CA VAL A 151 -15.02 11.63 12.43
C VAL A 151 -15.76 10.95 13.58
N ALA A 152 -16.13 9.69 13.42
CA ALA A 152 -16.78 8.91 14.47
C ALA A 152 -15.78 8.11 15.33
N GLY A 153 -14.62 7.82 14.78
CA GLY A 153 -13.57 7.04 15.44
C GLY A 153 -12.36 6.87 14.53
N LEU A 154 -11.26 6.40 15.10
CA LEU A 154 -9.99 6.19 14.41
C LEU A 154 -9.52 4.76 14.65
N VAL A 155 -9.13 4.04 13.58
CA VAL A 155 -8.56 2.70 13.64
C VAL A 155 -7.15 2.74 13.06
N TYR A 156 -6.16 2.45 13.89
CA TYR A 156 -4.76 2.42 13.50
C TYR A 156 -4.33 0.97 13.26
N LEU A 157 -4.04 0.64 12.00
CA LEU A 157 -3.53 -0.67 11.58
C LEU A 157 -2.01 -0.60 11.51
N ASP A 158 -1.34 -1.03 12.57
CA ASP A 158 0.12 -0.91 12.77
C ASP A 158 0.64 0.49 12.38
N ALA A 159 -0.02 1.51 12.90
CA ALA A 159 0.11 2.90 12.52
C ALA A 159 0.33 3.84 13.72
N GLY A 160 0.86 3.34 14.82
CA GLY A 160 1.08 4.09 16.07
C GLY A 160 2.49 4.67 16.23
N ASP A 161 3.42 4.34 15.33
CA ASP A 161 4.82 4.76 15.36
C ASP A 161 4.99 6.28 15.20
N ASP A 162 5.97 6.85 15.90
CA ASP A 162 6.34 8.25 15.72
C ASP A 162 7.29 8.43 14.53
N PRO A 163 7.19 9.54 13.78
CA PRO A 163 8.15 9.89 12.75
C PRO A 163 9.58 9.93 13.33
N GLY A 164 10.52 9.25 12.67
CA GLY A 164 11.93 9.18 13.11
C GLY A 164 12.28 8.00 14.00
N ASP A 165 11.30 7.22 14.48
CA ASP A 165 11.60 6.01 15.25
C ASP A 165 12.04 4.83 14.36
N TYR A 166 11.53 4.76 13.15
CA TYR A 166 11.79 3.70 12.17
C TYR A 166 11.86 4.25 10.75
N PRO A 167 12.77 3.85 9.92
CA PRO A 167 14.12 3.28 10.08
C PRO A 167 15.18 4.36 10.36
N GLY A 168 14.75 5.56 10.80
CA GLY A 168 15.60 6.74 10.97
C GLY A 168 16.52 6.70 12.19
N ASN A 169 16.24 5.83 13.17
CA ASN A 169 17.07 5.72 14.38
C ASN A 169 18.40 5.03 14.07
N PRO A 170 19.57 5.77 14.12
CA PRO A 170 20.87 5.19 13.79
C PRO A 170 21.25 4.01 14.69
N ALA A 171 20.89 4.03 15.97
CA ALA A 171 21.20 2.95 16.90
C ALA A 171 20.42 1.67 16.56
N TYR A 172 19.16 1.80 16.16
CA TYR A 172 18.36 0.67 15.70
C TYR A 172 18.90 0.11 14.39
N ARG A 173 19.22 0.97 13.41
CA ARG A 173 19.84 0.56 12.15
C ARG A 173 21.15 -0.22 12.37
N ALA A 174 22.00 0.24 13.28
CA ALA A 174 23.27 -0.42 13.60
C ALA A 174 23.10 -1.84 14.18
N LEU A 175 21.92 -2.23 14.67
CA LEU A 175 21.61 -3.61 15.03
C LEU A 175 21.42 -4.46 13.78
N PHE A 176 20.66 -3.98 12.81
CA PHE A 176 20.45 -4.70 11.54
C PHE A 176 21.75 -4.86 10.75
N ASP A 177 22.64 -3.88 10.78
CA ASP A 177 23.94 -3.95 10.10
C ASP A 177 24.85 -5.10 10.62
N LYS A 178 24.51 -5.67 11.80
CA LYS A 178 25.19 -6.85 12.37
C LYS A 178 24.60 -8.17 11.93
N LEU A 179 23.45 -8.15 11.26
CA LEU A 179 22.80 -9.33 10.73
C LEU A 179 23.31 -9.63 9.30
N PRO A 180 23.28 -10.89 8.87
CA PRO A 180 23.75 -11.23 7.53
C PRO A 180 22.87 -10.61 6.43
N PRO A 181 23.41 -10.40 5.23
CA PRO A 181 22.68 -9.82 4.09
C PRO A 181 21.39 -10.57 3.73
N SER A 182 21.29 -11.85 4.05
CA SER A 182 20.06 -12.64 3.86
C SER A 182 18.86 -12.10 4.66
N VAL A 183 19.11 -11.35 5.75
CA VAL A 183 18.08 -10.71 6.57
C VAL A 183 17.86 -9.26 6.15
N THR A 184 18.95 -8.55 5.87
CA THR A 184 18.93 -7.09 5.67
C THR A 184 18.73 -6.68 4.22
N SER A 185 19.01 -7.57 3.27
CA SER A 185 18.81 -7.31 1.84
C SER A 185 17.38 -7.64 1.43
N PRO A 186 16.72 -6.75 0.70
CA PRO A 186 15.39 -7.04 0.19
C PRO A 186 15.44 -8.24 -0.77
N VAL A 187 14.60 -9.24 -0.52
CA VAL A 187 14.41 -10.35 -1.46
C VAL A 187 13.84 -9.79 -2.76
N ARG A 188 14.50 -10.06 -3.88
CA ARG A 188 14.07 -9.58 -5.19
C ARG A 188 13.52 -10.75 -6.01
N ALA A 189 12.39 -10.49 -6.67
CA ALA A 189 11.84 -11.43 -7.63
C ALA A 189 12.78 -11.60 -8.83
N SER A 190 12.99 -12.83 -9.24
CA SER A 190 13.72 -13.20 -10.45
C SER A 190 12.97 -12.77 -11.73
N ILE A 191 13.60 -12.91 -12.88
CA ILE A 191 12.95 -12.67 -14.18
C ILE A 191 11.75 -13.62 -14.36
N ASP A 192 11.89 -14.88 -13.96
CA ASP A 192 10.80 -15.86 -14.08
C ASP A 192 9.60 -15.52 -13.20
N GLU A 193 9.85 -15.03 -12.00
CA GLU A 193 8.81 -14.58 -11.09
C GLU A 193 8.13 -13.29 -11.53
N ARG A 194 8.74 -12.55 -12.45
CA ARG A 194 8.20 -11.32 -13.05
C ARG A 194 7.54 -11.52 -14.42
N LYS A 195 7.46 -12.74 -14.94
CA LYS A 195 6.85 -13.06 -16.24
C LYS A 195 5.38 -12.59 -16.35
N SER A 196 4.67 -12.52 -15.23
CA SER A 196 3.32 -11.99 -15.16
C SER A 196 3.05 -11.40 -13.77
N PHE A 197 1.98 -10.62 -13.63
CA PHE A 197 1.53 -10.16 -12.32
C PHE A 197 1.10 -11.34 -11.44
N GLN A 198 0.55 -12.41 -12.01
CA GLN A 198 0.18 -13.61 -11.24
C GLN A 198 1.42 -14.33 -10.69
N THR A 199 2.45 -14.61 -11.49
CA THR A 199 3.69 -15.25 -10.99
C THR A 199 4.40 -14.35 -9.96
N TYR A 200 4.29 -13.03 -10.09
CA TYR A 200 4.82 -12.09 -9.11
C TYR A 200 4.05 -12.14 -7.79
N ARG A 201 2.71 -12.26 -7.82
CA ARG A 201 1.87 -12.47 -6.63
C ARG A 201 2.19 -13.81 -5.95
N ASP A 202 2.37 -14.88 -6.72
CA ASP A 202 2.76 -16.19 -6.17
C ASP A 202 4.12 -16.15 -5.47
N TRP A 203 5.07 -15.39 -6.03
CA TRP A 203 6.35 -15.10 -5.38
C TRP A 203 6.15 -14.32 -4.06
N GLN A 204 5.28 -13.31 -4.03
CA GLN A 204 4.97 -12.56 -2.81
C GLN A 204 4.39 -13.48 -1.73
N ILE A 205 3.45 -14.36 -2.07
CA ILE A 205 2.87 -15.33 -1.12
C ILE A 205 3.98 -16.21 -0.52
N ARG A 206 4.87 -16.74 -1.35
CA ARG A 206 5.98 -17.59 -0.88
C ARG A 206 6.95 -16.84 0.03
N THR A 207 7.23 -15.57 -0.26
CA THR A 207 8.26 -14.79 0.44
C THR A 207 7.73 -13.93 1.57
N MET A 208 6.50 -13.39 1.45
CA MET A 208 5.91 -12.46 2.40
C MET A 208 4.68 -13.02 3.13
N ARG A 209 4.19 -14.23 2.75
CA ARG A 209 2.94 -14.87 3.23
C ARG A 209 1.65 -14.16 2.82
N PHE A 210 1.72 -13.12 2.02
CA PHE A 210 0.59 -12.43 1.39
C PHE A 210 1.02 -11.91 0.02
N ALA A 211 0.05 -11.55 -0.79
CA ALA A 211 0.28 -10.80 -2.01
C ALA A 211 -0.58 -9.56 -2.06
N PHE A 212 -0.06 -8.49 -2.63
CA PHE A 212 -0.87 -7.33 -2.94
C PHE A 212 -1.92 -7.68 -4.02
N PRO A 213 -3.11 -7.06 -4.01
CA PRO A 213 -4.04 -7.12 -5.13
C PRO A 213 -3.33 -6.76 -6.45
N GLU A 214 -3.73 -7.38 -7.54
CA GLU A 214 -3.11 -7.06 -8.84
C GLU A 214 -3.35 -5.61 -9.23
N SER A 215 -4.50 -5.06 -8.90
CA SER A 215 -4.82 -3.64 -9.04
C SER A 215 -3.75 -2.74 -8.37
N GLU A 216 -3.39 -3.02 -7.13
CA GLU A 216 -2.31 -2.31 -6.42
C GLU A 216 -0.95 -2.49 -7.10
N LEU A 217 -0.62 -3.70 -7.54
CA LEU A 217 0.65 -3.95 -8.23
C LEU A 217 0.75 -3.17 -9.53
N ARG A 218 -0.36 -3.01 -10.26
CA ARG A 218 -0.43 -2.22 -11.50
C ARG A 218 -0.38 -0.72 -11.25
N GLN A 219 -0.72 -0.25 -10.05
CA GLN A 219 -0.43 1.12 -9.63
C GLN A 219 1.06 1.33 -9.34
N ARG A 220 1.76 0.30 -8.88
CA ARG A 220 3.17 0.37 -8.46
C ARG A 220 4.17 0.06 -9.57
N PHE A 221 3.78 -0.74 -10.55
CA PHE A 221 4.65 -1.20 -11.65
C PHE A 221 4.00 -0.96 -13.00
N ASN A 222 4.83 -0.66 -14.00
CA ASN A 222 4.37 -0.68 -15.38
C ASN A 222 4.21 -2.14 -15.83
N ALA A 223 3.26 -2.41 -16.72
CA ALA A 223 3.26 -3.64 -17.50
C ALA A 223 4.15 -3.45 -18.73
N ASN A 224 5.00 -4.42 -19.03
CA ASN A 224 5.71 -4.48 -20.29
C ASN A 224 4.75 -4.91 -21.42
N PRO A 225 5.09 -4.70 -22.71
CA PRO A 225 4.24 -5.10 -23.83
C PRO A 225 3.91 -6.60 -23.87
N ASP A 226 4.77 -7.44 -23.29
CA ASP A 226 4.58 -8.90 -23.16
C ASP A 226 3.74 -9.30 -21.95
N GLY A 227 3.21 -8.33 -21.19
CA GLY A 227 2.42 -8.55 -19.98
C GLY A 227 3.24 -8.80 -18.71
N SER A 228 4.56 -8.85 -18.80
CA SER A 228 5.44 -9.02 -17.65
C SER A 228 5.47 -7.78 -16.73
N VAL A 229 5.90 -7.97 -15.47
CA VAL A 229 6.03 -6.88 -14.48
C VAL A 229 7.26 -6.04 -14.80
N GLY A 230 7.03 -4.84 -15.29
CA GLY A 230 8.04 -3.88 -15.69
C GLY A 230 8.65 -3.10 -14.53
N PRO A 231 9.28 -1.95 -14.82
CA PRO A 231 9.88 -1.11 -13.81
C PRO A 231 8.84 -0.51 -12.85
N ARG A 232 9.29 -0.19 -11.64
CA ARG A 232 8.45 0.51 -10.67
C ARG A 232 8.09 1.90 -11.19
N ARG A 233 6.84 2.30 -11.04
CA ARG A 233 6.39 3.65 -11.36
C ARG A 233 7.04 4.65 -10.41
N ALA A 234 7.37 5.82 -10.92
CA ALA A 234 7.85 6.92 -10.09
C ALA A 234 6.73 7.36 -9.12
N THR A 235 7.11 7.72 -7.91
CA THR A 235 6.25 8.39 -6.94
C THR A 235 6.76 9.82 -6.76
N GLY A 236 5.84 10.77 -6.62
CA GLY A 236 6.19 12.18 -6.46
C GLY A 236 6.35 12.95 -7.76
N SER A 237 6.67 14.22 -7.65
CA SER A 237 6.88 15.12 -8.78
C SER A 237 8.03 14.67 -9.68
N ILE A 238 7.86 14.84 -10.97
CA ILE A 238 8.86 14.51 -11.99
C ILE A 238 10.13 15.37 -11.82
N SER A 239 10.00 16.58 -11.31
CA SER A 239 11.12 17.51 -11.10
C SER A 239 11.93 17.20 -9.84
N GLN A 240 11.31 16.60 -8.82
CA GLN A 240 11.95 16.26 -7.56
C GLN A 240 12.43 14.81 -7.58
N LYS A 241 13.74 14.62 -7.49
CA LYS A 241 14.35 13.28 -7.36
C LYS A 241 14.18 12.66 -5.98
N ILE A 242 13.42 13.30 -5.08
CA ILE A 242 13.21 12.85 -3.70
C ILE A 242 11.93 12.01 -3.65
N PRO A 243 11.97 10.76 -3.16
CA PRO A 243 10.77 9.94 -3.00
C PRO A 243 9.74 10.63 -2.09
N VAL A 244 8.46 10.58 -2.46
CA VAL A 244 7.33 11.14 -1.66
C VAL A 244 7.35 10.66 -0.22
N ALA A 245 7.64 9.38 0.01
CA ALA A 245 7.73 8.83 1.36
C ALA A 245 8.74 9.57 2.25
N ARG A 246 9.85 10.04 1.66
CA ARG A 246 10.84 10.86 2.38
C ARG A 246 10.29 12.26 2.65
N MET A 247 9.63 12.89 1.69
CA MET A 247 9.02 14.21 1.86
C MET A 247 7.97 14.20 2.97
N ILE A 248 7.13 13.16 3.01
CA ILE A 248 6.14 12.96 4.09
C ILE A 248 6.86 12.76 5.42
N GLY A 249 7.89 11.91 5.50
CA GLY A 249 8.65 11.69 6.72
C GLY A 249 9.33 12.96 7.26
N GLU A 250 9.86 13.80 6.36
CA GLU A 250 10.45 15.10 6.72
C GLU A 250 9.39 16.14 7.13
N GLY A 251 8.16 16.06 6.60
CA GLY A 251 7.03 16.91 6.94
C GLY A 251 6.23 16.46 8.15
N SER A 252 6.47 15.23 8.62
CA SER A 252 5.72 14.64 9.74
C SER A 252 6.28 15.11 11.09
N LYS A 253 5.36 15.36 12.03
CA LYS A 253 5.65 15.78 13.40
C LYS A 253 5.42 14.63 14.38
N LYS A 254 6.01 14.75 15.58
CA LYS A 254 5.65 13.85 16.68
C LYS A 254 4.14 13.92 16.93
N ARG A 255 3.52 12.76 17.05
CA ARG A 255 2.07 12.63 17.19
C ARG A 255 1.61 13.07 18.57
N ASP A 256 0.57 13.91 18.59
CA ASP A 256 -0.12 14.34 19.82
C ASP A 256 -1.55 13.76 19.83
N TYR A 257 -1.75 12.74 20.62
CA TYR A 257 -3.06 12.10 20.79
C TYR A 257 -3.93 12.79 21.84
N SER A 258 -3.38 13.66 22.70
CA SER A 258 -4.08 14.22 23.87
C SER A 258 -5.35 14.99 23.52
N ARG A 259 -5.44 15.52 22.30
CA ARG A 259 -6.59 16.31 21.83
C ARG A 259 -7.64 15.48 21.08
N ILE A 260 -7.39 14.18 20.84
CA ILE A 260 -8.34 13.30 20.15
C ILE A 260 -9.46 12.95 21.13
N ARG A 261 -10.71 13.26 20.76
CA ARG A 261 -11.89 13.10 21.62
C ARG A 261 -12.78 11.93 21.17
N VAL A 262 -12.54 11.37 20.00
CA VAL A 262 -13.27 10.19 19.48
C VAL A 262 -12.62 8.90 19.95
N PRO A 263 -13.36 7.79 19.97
CA PRO A 263 -12.78 6.48 20.26
C PRO A 263 -11.67 6.11 19.30
N ILE A 264 -10.66 5.39 19.81
CA ILE A 264 -9.53 4.87 19.06
C ILE A 264 -9.47 3.35 19.22
N LEU A 265 -9.27 2.64 18.11
CA LEU A 265 -8.82 1.26 18.09
C LEU A 265 -7.39 1.22 17.52
N TYR A 266 -6.47 0.64 18.28
CA TYR A 266 -5.10 0.41 17.82
C TYR A 266 -4.81 -1.09 17.71
N LEU A 267 -4.43 -1.52 16.51
CA LEU A 267 -4.10 -2.90 16.15
C LEU A 267 -2.63 -2.98 15.71
N PRO A 268 -1.67 -2.93 16.63
CA PRO A 268 -0.26 -3.03 16.28
C PRO A 268 0.13 -4.45 15.89
N ALA A 269 1.05 -4.58 14.92
CA ALA A 269 1.86 -5.76 14.79
C ALA A 269 2.80 -5.85 16.01
N ALA A 270 2.67 -6.91 16.79
CA ALA A 270 3.48 -7.11 17.96
C ALA A 270 4.43 -8.30 17.77
N PRO A 271 5.69 -8.20 18.22
CA PRO A 271 6.57 -9.34 18.24
C PRO A 271 5.92 -10.51 19.01
N PRO A 272 6.14 -11.76 18.58
CA PRO A 272 5.61 -12.92 19.29
C PRO A 272 6.19 -13.01 20.70
N GLU A 273 5.64 -13.91 21.53
CA GLU A 273 6.25 -14.18 22.83
C GLU A 273 7.66 -14.77 22.70
N ALA A 274 8.39 -14.75 23.83
CA ALA A 274 9.76 -15.24 23.88
C ALA A 274 9.91 -16.61 23.16
N ASN A 275 10.90 -16.74 22.30
CA ASN A 275 11.23 -17.85 21.41
C ASN A 275 10.52 -17.89 20.04
N GLY A 276 9.53 -17.03 19.78
CA GLY A 276 8.90 -16.92 18.45
C GLY A 276 9.55 -15.92 17.51
N TRP A 277 10.52 -15.15 17.98
CA TRP A 277 11.11 -14.04 17.25
C TRP A 277 11.87 -14.45 15.97
N SER A 278 12.50 -15.63 15.93
CA SER A 278 13.14 -16.11 14.69
C SER A 278 12.12 -16.38 13.58
N GLN A 279 10.92 -16.83 13.95
CA GLN A 279 9.82 -16.99 12.99
C GLN A 279 9.26 -15.63 12.53
N TYR A 280 9.17 -14.66 13.44
CA TYR A 280 8.72 -13.30 13.14
C TYR A 280 9.68 -12.58 12.20
N TYR A 281 10.98 -12.57 12.53
CA TYR A 281 12.01 -11.98 11.66
C TYR A 281 12.42 -12.88 10.48
N ARG A 282 11.83 -14.10 10.36
CA ARG A 282 12.12 -15.07 9.29
C ARG A 282 13.61 -15.42 9.17
N PHE A 283 14.28 -15.46 10.29
CA PHE A 283 15.70 -15.71 10.35
C PHE A 283 16.05 -16.59 11.56
N THR A 284 16.81 -17.65 11.31
CA THR A 284 17.36 -18.50 12.37
C THR A 284 18.82 -18.12 12.57
N PRO A 285 19.21 -17.58 13.73
CA PRO A 285 20.58 -17.18 13.99
C PRO A 285 21.51 -18.39 13.99
N ALA A 286 22.62 -18.27 13.25
CA ALA A 286 23.64 -19.30 13.13
C ALA A 286 24.67 -19.28 14.28
N ASN A 287 24.77 -18.16 14.99
CA ASN A 287 25.77 -17.94 16.04
C ASN A 287 25.22 -17.03 17.16
N GLU A 288 26.01 -16.90 18.24
CA GLU A 288 25.62 -16.13 19.42
C GLU A 288 25.52 -14.61 19.16
N VAL A 289 26.33 -14.08 18.25
CA VAL A 289 26.26 -12.64 17.88
C VAL A 289 24.93 -12.33 17.22
N GLU A 290 24.50 -13.14 16.28
CA GLU A 290 23.22 -13.01 15.60
C GLU A 290 22.05 -13.15 16.58
N ARG A 291 22.12 -14.17 17.47
CA ARG A 291 21.09 -14.41 18.50
C ARG A 291 20.94 -13.20 19.43
N THR A 292 22.06 -12.71 19.96
CA THR A 292 22.10 -11.54 20.84
C THR A 292 21.61 -10.28 20.11
N THR A 293 21.95 -10.13 18.83
CA THR A 293 21.49 -9.00 18.01
C THR A 293 19.99 -9.03 17.81
N LEU A 294 19.41 -10.17 17.44
CA LEU A 294 17.96 -10.35 17.30
C LEU A 294 17.22 -10.08 18.62
N GLN A 295 17.78 -10.55 19.76
CA GLN A 295 17.19 -10.25 21.06
C GLN A 295 17.14 -8.74 21.32
N LYS A 296 18.20 -8.00 21.00
CA LYS A 296 18.24 -6.53 21.16
C LYS A 296 17.23 -5.83 20.24
N ILE A 297 17.04 -6.33 19.00
CA ILE A 297 16.02 -5.81 18.09
C ILE A 297 14.63 -6.05 18.68
N TYR A 298 14.35 -7.27 19.15
CA TYR A 298 13.09 -7.62 19.80
C TYR A 298 12.80 -6.73 21.02
N ASP A 299 13.79 -6.54 21.89
CA ASP A 299 13.64 -5.70 23.08
C ASP A 299 13.37 -4.23 22.70
N ALA A 300 14.06 -3.72 21.66
CA ALA A 300 13.82 -2.38 21.14
C ALA A 300 12.41 -2.22 20.54
N ASP A 301 11.93 -3.21 19.80
CA ASP A 301 10.58 -3.22 19.24
C ASP A 301 9.52 -3.22 20.34
N ARG A 302 9.70 -4.03 21.38
CA ARG A 302 8.80 -4.04 22.56
C ARG A 302 8.81 -2.71 23.32
N ILE A 303 9.96 -2.10 23.52
CA ILE A 303 10.08 -0.78 24.17
C ILE A 303 9.35 0.29 23.35
N ASN A 304 9.53 0.30 22.03
CA ASN A 304 8.86 1.24 21.13
C ASN A 304 7.35 1.02 21.16
N LEU A 305 6.89 -0.21 20.98
CA LEU A 305 5.47 -0.53 21.01
C LEU A 305 4.81 -0.08 22.31
N ASN A 306 5.40 -0.43 23.46
CA ASN A 306 4.90 0.02 24.77
C ASN A 306 4.86 1.55 24.91
N ARG A 307 5.78 2.27 24.26
CA ARG A 307 5.77 3.73 24.23
C ARG A 307 4.62 4.26 23.38
N TYR A 308 4.38 3.70 22.17
CA TYR A 308 3.28 4.10 21.29
C TYR A 308 1.93 3.86 21.96
N GLU A 309 1.76 2.72 22.62
CA GLU A 309 0.55 2.41 23.38
C GLU A 309 0.30 3.43 24.50
N ARG A 310 1.32 3.74 25.29
CA ARG A 310 1.21 4.78 26.33
C ARG A 310 0.91 6.16 25.75
N ASN A 311 1.55 6.54 24.66
CA ASN A 311 1.28 7.83 24.01
C ASN A 311 -0.18 7.90 23.53
N MET A 312 -0.69 6.83 22.94
CA MET A 312 -2.06 6.78 22.43
C MET A 312 -3.09 6.79 23.57
N GLN A 313 -2.78 6.16 24.72
CA GLN A 313 -3.63 6.19 25.91
C GLN A 313 -3.78 7.60 26.54
N ALA A 314 -2.96 8.57 26.11
CA ALA A 314 -3.14 9.98 26.47
C ALA A 314 -4.32 10.65 25.75
N ALA A 315 -4.96 9.99 24.78
CA ALA A 315 -6.14 10.53 24.09
C ALA A 315 -7.29 10.76 25.09
N ALA A 316 -8.04 11.83 24.84
CA ALA A 316 -9.24 12.14 25.64
C ALA A 316 -10.43 11.21 25.31
N GLY A 317 -10.40 10.57 24.15
CA GLY A 317 -11.36 9.52 23.75
C GLY A 317 -11.01 8.15 24.37
N LYS A 318 -11.97 7.23 24.35
CA LYS A 318 -11.73 5.84 24.75
C LYS A 318 -10.73 5.17 23.81
N VAL A 319 -9.68 4.59 24.35
CA VAL A 319 -8.66 3.86 23.57
C VAL A 319 -8.78 2.37 23.84
N HIS A 320 -8.86 1.59 22.78
CA HIS A 320 -8.82 0.14 22.82
C HIS A 320 -7.60 -0.34 22.02
N ILE A 321 -6.73 -1.15 22.63
CA ILE A 321 -5.51 -1.66 22.04
C ILE A 321 -5.59 -3.19 22.01
N VAL A 322 -5.32 -3.78 20.84
CA VAL A 322 -5.24 -5.24 20.69
C VAL A 322 -3.99 -5.58 19.91
N GLU A 323 -2.96 -6.06 20.62
CA GLU A 323 -1.73 -6.53 20.00
C GLU A 323 -1.99 -7.74 19.10
N LEU A 324 -1.59 -7.64 17.83
CA LEU A 324 -1.62 -8.74 16.87
C LEU A 324 -0.26 -9.46 16.88
N ARG A 325 -0.10 -10.40 17.80
CA ARG A 325 1.19 -11.08 18.02
C ARG A 325 1.59 -11.94 16.83
N GLY A 326 2.82 -11.76 16.39
CA GLY A 326 3.38 -12.46 15.22
C GLY A 326 2.81 -11.99 13.87
N ALA A 327 2.03 -10.91 13.86
CA ALA A 327 1.58 -10.27 12.64
C ALA A 327 2.75 -9.57 11.92
N ASP A 328 2.69 -9.53 10.60
CA ASP A 328 3.54 -8.66 9.79
C ASP A 328 2.99 -7.22 9.82
N HIS A 329 3.80 -6.25 9.42
CA HIS A 329 3.40 -4.84 9.28
C HIS A 329 2.08 -4.66 8.53
N TYR A 330 1.79 -5.49 7.53
CA TYR A 330 0.51 -5.52 6.81
C TYR A 330 -0.51 -6.39 7.55
N VAL A 331 -0.91 -5.97 8.76
CA VAL A 331 -1.79 -6.72 9.67
C VAL A 331 -3.11 -7.17 9.03
N TYR A 332 -3.66 -6.37 8.12
CA TYR A 332 -4.90 -6.69 7.40
C TYR A 332 -4.73 -7.74 6.29
N PHE A 333 -3.49 -8.14 5.97
CA PHE A 333 -3.21 -9.32 5.14
C PHE A 333 -2.88 -10.54 5.99
N THR A 334 -1.98 -10.37 6.97
CA THR A 334 -1.44 -11.51 7.73
C THR A 334 -2.36 -11.97 8.86
N ASN A 335 -3.15 -11.06 9.42
CA ASN A 335 -4.06 -11.32 10.54
C ASN A 335 -5.49 -10.82 10.26
N GLU A 336 -5.89 -10.89 9.00
CA GLU A 336 -7.14 -10.30 8.48
C GLU A 336 -8.38 -10.64 9.32
N ALA A 337 -8.58 -11.92 9.67
CA ALA A 337 -9.73 -12.33 10.45
C ALA A 337 -9.79 -11.66 11.84
N ALA A 338 -8.63 -11.44 12.47
CA ALA A 338 -8.54 -10.73 13.74
C ALA A 338 -8.84 -9.24 13.55
N VAL A 339 -8.26 -8.62 12.51
CA VAL A 339 -8.51 -7.21 12.17
C VAL A 339 -10.01 -6.98 11.92
N LEU A 340 -10.64 -7.77 11.06
CA LEU A 340 -12.07 -7.66 10.76
C LEU A 340 -12.94 -7.81 12.00
N ARG A 341 -12.62 -8.77 12.87
CA ARG A 341 -13.34 -9.00 14.14
C ARG A 341 -13.24 -7.79 15.07
N GLU A 342 -12.04 -7.25 15.28
CA GLU A 342 -11.84 -6.13 16.19
C GLU A 342 -12.41 -4.81 15.62
N VAL A 343 -12.28 -4.58 14.31
CA VAL A 343 -12.96 -3.47 13.63
C VAL A 343 -14.47 -3.60 13.78
N GLY A 344 -15.06 -4.79 13.56
CA GLY A 344 -16.49 -5.04 13.73
C GLY A 344 -16.97 -4.74 15.15
N LYS A 345 -16.24 -5.18 16.21
CA LYS A 345 -16.55 -4.87 17.61
C LYS A 345 -16.49 -3.37 17.87
N PHE A 346 -15.41 -2.71 17.43
CA PHE A 346 -15.23 -1.27 17.58
C PHE A 346 -16.37 -0.49 16.94
N MET A 347 -16.75 -0.84 15.71
CA MET A 347 -17.84 -0.20 15.00
C MET A 347 -19.21 -0.36 15.71
N ALA A 348 -19.44 -1.52 16.34
CA ALA A 348 -20.67 -1.80 17.11
C ALA A 348 -20.76 -0.98 18.41
N GLU A 349 -19.63 -0.60 19.01
CA GLU A 349 -19.59 0.22 20.22
C GLU A 349 -19.80 1.74 19.93
N LEU A 350 -19.65 2.16 18.68
CA LEU A 350 -19.83 3.56 18.31
C LEU A 350 -21.33 3.93 18.32
N ARG A 351 -21.63 5.12 18.84
CA ARG A 351 -23.02 5.63 18.79
C ARG A 351 -23.53 5.63 17.34
N PRO A 352 -24.82 5.32 17.11
CA PRO A 352 -25.39 5.40 15.78
C PRO A 352 -25.12 6.76 15.14
N PRO A 353 -24.92 6.86 13.82
CA PRO A 353 -24.94 8.13 13.13
C PRO A 353 -26.34 8.74 13.29
N PHE A 354 -26.43 9.95 13.81
CA PHE A 354 -27.69 10.72 13.84
C PHE A 354 -27.97 11.30 12.48
#